data_72ea5cc6e0c16db0cc111806d8bf8eab
#
_entry.id   72ea5cc6e0c16db0cc111806d8bf8eab
#
_cell.length_a   1.000
_cell.length_b   1.000
_cell.length_c   1.000
_cell.angle_alpha   90.00
_cell.angle_beta   90.00
_cell.angle_gamma   90.00
#
_symmetry.space_group_name_H-M   'P 1'
#
loop_
_entity.id
_entity.type
_entity.pdbx_description
1 polymer ?
#
loop_
_entity_poly.entity_id
_entity_poly.type
_entity_poly.pdbx_seq_one_letter_code
_entity_poly.pdbx_strand_id
1 'polypeptide(L)'
;DILDLNFYDILIVDTGAGLNDYVKEFLKVSTNILAITSTDPSDLTDVYSLIKMLAIDKKSLMLCFNHTKNELVGETISNSLINLAKKNRLKSEFVIKYIGSVPSSENITKIARARKIFVNEFPQEDAAIKLHNIVDGVLKNI
;
A
#
# COMPACT_ATOMS: atom_id res chain seq x y z
N ASP A 1 -25.95 -8.01 -4.30
CA ASP A 1 -24.98 -6.89 -4.32
C ASP A 1 -23.84 -7.21 -3.34
N ILE A 2 -22.57 -7.10 -3.76
CA ILE A 2 -21.43 -7.49 -2.90
C ILE A 2 -21.36 -6.59 -1.65
N LEU A 3 -21.95 -5.40 -1.70
CA LEU A 3 -21.98 -4.43 -0.60
C LEU A 3 -23.08 -4.71 0.45
N ASP A 4 -23.98 -5.64 0.20
CA ASP A 4 -25.00 -6.07 1.16
C ASP A 4 -24.53 -7.16 2.15
N LEU A 5 -23.22 -7.43 2.14
CA LEU A 5 -22.64 -8.44 3.01
C LEU A 5 -22.41 -7.90 4.42
N ASN A 6 -23.50 -7.70 5.18
CA ASN A 6 -23.45 -7.37 6.63
C ASN A 6 -22.72 -8.41 7.51
N PHE A 7 -22.01 -9.35 6.88
CA PHE A 7 -21.26 -10.41 7.56
C PHE A 7 -19.76 -10.13 7.68
N TYR A 8 -19.26 -9.06 7.06
CA TYR A 8 -17.83 -8.74 7.05
C TYR A 8 -17.59 -7.31 7.52
N ASP A 9 -16.64 -7.14 8.43
CA ASP A 9 -16.23 -5.82 8.91
C ASP A 9 -15.33 -5.11 7.89
N ILE A 10 -14.57 -5.87 7.09
CA ILE A 10 -13.62 -5.35 6.11
C ILE A 10 -13.75 -6.15 4.80
N LEU A 11 -13.86 -5.43 3.70
CA LEU A 11 -13.75 -5.96 2.35
C LEU A 11 -12.45 -5.48 1.71
N ILE A 12 -11.58 -6.41 1.32
CA ILE A 12 -10.34 -6.12 0.61
C ILE A 12 -10.54 -6.40 -0.88
N VAL A 13 -10.27 -5.41 -1.72
CA VAL A 13 -10.32 -5.54 -3.17
C VAL A 13 -8.88 -5.47 -3.72
N ASP A 14 -8.38 -6.59 -4.24
CA ASP A 14 -7.11 -6.65 -4.96
C ASP A 14 -7.33 -6.23 -6.43
N THR A 15 -6.83 -5.06 -6.79
CA THR A 15 -7.08 -4.43 -8.10
C THR A 15 -6.02 -4.77 -9.15
N GLY A 16 -4.94 -5.43 -8.76
CA GLY A 16 -3.76 -5.58 -9.61
C GLY A 16 -2.99 -4.29 -9.83
N ALA A 17 -1.93 -4.35 -10.67
CA ALA A 17 -1.03 -3.23 -10.90
C ALA A 17 -1.57 -2.23 -11.96
N GLY A 18 -1.11 -0.98 -11.83
CA GLY A 18 -1.38 0.09 -12.80
C GLY A 18 -2.68 0.87 -12.51
N LEU A 19 -2.90 1.96 -13.27
CA LEU A 19 -4.03 2.88 -13.15
C LEU A 19 -5.00 2.75 -14.35
N ASN A 20 -5.39 1.54 -14.70
CA ASN A 20 -6.40 1.31 -15.73
C ASN A 20 -7.80 1.72 -15.24
N ASP A 21 -8.78 1.71 -16.14
CA ASP A 21 -10.12 2.19 -15.82
C ASP A 21 -10.84 1.34 -14.77
N TYR A 22 -10.55 0.05 -14.71
CA TYR A 22 -11.04 -0.85 -13.66
C TYR A 22 -10.57 -0.40 -12.27
N VAL A 23 -9.28 -0.16 -12.12
CA VAL A 23 -8.69 0.33 -10.87
C VAL A 23 -9.33 1.66 -10.46
N LYS A 24 -9.52 2.58 -11.41
CA LYS A 24 -10.17 3.88 -11.14
C LYS A 24 -11.59 3.73 -10.60
N GLU A 25 -12.38 2.79 -11.14
CA GLU A 25 -13.74 2.56 -10.63
C GLU A 25 -13.73 2.04 -9.18
N PHE A 26 -12.84 1.09 -8.83
CA PHE A 26 -12.70 0.66 -7.44
C PHE A 26 -12.22 1.78 -6.52
N LEU A 27 -11.29 2.60 -6.98
CA LEU A 27 -10.80 3.75 -6.20
C LEU A 27 -11.91 4.78 -5.91
N LYS A 28 -12.90 4.94 -6.79
CA LYS A 28 -14.05 5.83 -6.57
C LYS A 28 -14.93 5.38 -5.41
N VAL A 29 -15.15 4.06 -5.28
CA VAL A 29 -16.07 3.50 -4.28
C VAL A 29 -15.36 3.09 -2.97
N SER A 30 -14.05 2.94 -2.99
CA SER A 30 -13.27 2.54 -1.81
C SER A 30 -13.22 3.66 -0.78
N THR A 31 -13.44 3.33 0.48
CA THR A 31 -13.29 4.24 1.63
C THR A 31 -11.83 4.46 1.97
N ASN A 32 -11.04 3.39 1.95
CA ASN A 32 -9.61 3.39 2.27
C ASN A 32 -8.80 2.83 1.10
N ILE A 33 -7.62 3.37 0.88
CA ILE A 33 -6.74 2.98 -0.23
C ILE A 33 -5.37 2.66 0.33
N LEU A 34 -4.90 1.44 0.05
CA LEU A 34 -3.56 0.99 0.34
C LEU A 34 -2.79 0.82 -0.97
N ALA A 35 -1.78 1.65 -1.20
CA ALA A 35 -0.84 1.45 -2.30
C ALA A 35 0.36 0.64 -1.82
N ILE A 36 0.67 -0.44 -2.53
CA ILE A 36 1.87 -1.23 -2.35
C ILE A 36 2.77 -0.98 -3.55
N THR A 37 3.98 -0.53 -3.29
CA THR A 37 4.95 -0.16 -4.33
C THR A 37 6.33 -0.71 -4.00
N SER A 38 7.27 -0.58 -4.93
CA SER A 38 8.70 -0.82 -4.69
C SER A 38 9.48 0.50 -4.63
N THR A 39 10.80 0.40 -4.51
CA THR A 39 11.67 1.58 -4.58
C THR A 39 12.15 1.88 -6.00
N ASP A 40 11.67 1.16 -7.00
CA ASP A 40 12.05 1.37 -8.40
C ASP A 40 11.43 2.66 -8.95
N PRO A 41 12.17 3.44 -9.75
CA PRO A 41 11.69 4.72 -10.27
C PRO A 41 10.40 4.64 -11.10
N SER A 42 10.18 3.54 -11.83
CA SER A 42 8.95 3.29 -12.58
C SER A 42 7.74 3.22 -11.65
N ASP A 43 7.84 2.39 -10.58
CA ASP A 43 6.78 2.18 -9.62
C ASP A 43 6.47 3.46 -8.84
N LEU A 44 7.50 4.24 -8.52
CA LEU A 44 7.34 5.54 -7.85
C LEU A 44 6.61 6.55 -8.74
N THR A 45 6.81 6.50 -10.06
CA THR A 45 6.08 7.33 -11.03
C THR A 45 4.61 6.98 -11.05
N ASP A 46 4.26 5.70 -10.99
CA ASP A 46 2.88 5.23 -10.93
C ASP A 46 2.20 5.64 -9.63
N VAL A 47 2.88 5.48 -8.49
CA VAL A 47 2.38 5.96 -7.20
C VAL A 47 2.16 7.47 -7.19
N TYR A 48 3.07 8.25 -7.78
CA TYR A 48 2.89 9.69 -7.87
C TYR A 48 1.70 10.08 -8.75
N SER A 49 1.45 9.32 -9.81
CA SER A 49 0.26 9.50 -10.67
C SER A 49 -1.02 9.16 -9.91
N LEU A 50 -1.02 8.11 -9.10
CA LEU A 50 -2.10 7.75 -8.18
C LEU A 50 -2.36 8.87 -7.17
N ILE A 51 -1.32 9.41 -6.53
CA ILE A 51 -1.41 10.52 -5.58
C ILE A 51 -2.10 11.73 -6.24
N LYS A 52 -1.69 12.11 -7.45
CA LYS A 52 -2.30 13.24 -8.18
C LYS A 52 -3.79 13.01 -8.45
N MET A 53 -4.16 11.80 -8.83
CA MET A 53 -5.56 11.46 -9.09
C MET A 53 -6.40 11.50 -7.81
N LEU A 54 -5.92 10.89 -6.73
CA LEU A 54 -6.64 10.83 -5.46
C LEU A 54 -6.79 12.19 -4.80
N ALA A 55 -5.80 13.07 -4.95
CA ALA A 55 -5.86 14.42 -4.40
C ALA A 55 -7.01 15.27 -4.99
N ILE A 56 -7.53 14.92 -6.16
CA ILE A 56 -8.72 15.58 -6.75
C ILE A 56 -9.95 15.31 -5.89
N ASP A 57 -10.11 14.07 -5.41
CA ASP A 57 -11.27 13.62 -4.66
C ASP A 57 -11.11 13.76 -3.13
N LYS A 58 -10.04 14.40 -2.67
CA LYS A 58 -9.71 14.62 -1.24
C LYS A 58 -9.58 13.32 -0.42
N LYS A 59 -9.18 12.22 -1.04
CA LYS A 59 -8.96 10.95 -0.35
C LYS A 59 -7.59 10.91 0.31
N SER A 60 -7.46 10.11 1.35
CA SER A 60 -6.16 9.75 1.92
C SER A 60 -5.59 8.52 1.23
N LEU A 61 -4.28 8.32 1.35
CA LEU A 61 -3.56 7.17 0.84
C LEU A 61 -2.67 6.57 1.93
N MET A 62 -2.82 5.28 2.20
CA MET A 62 -1.84 4.50 2.94
C MET A 62 -0.79 3.98 1.98
N LEU A 63 0.50 4.13 2.30
CA LEU A 63 1.62 3.76 1.44
C LEU A 63 2.51 2.74 2.14
N CYS A 64 2.72 1.62 1.47
CA CYS A 64 3.61 0.54 1.89
C CYS A 64 4.64 0.25 0.80
N PHE A 65 5.88 -0.02 1.19
CA PHE A 65 6.92 -0.44 0.27
C PHE A 65 7.21 -1.93 0.39
N ASN A 66 7.31 -2.59 -0.74
CA ASN A 66 7.71 -4.00 -0.84
C ASN A 66 9.13 -4.11 -1.41
N HIS A 67 9.82 -5.22 -1.14
CA HIS A 67 11.17 -5.49 -1.60
C HIS A 67 12.21 -4.41 -1.21
N THR A 68 12.05 -3.80 -0.05
CA THR A 68 13.01 -2.80 0.43
C THR A 68 14.27 -3.46 1.00
N LYS A 69 15.40 -2.74 0.90
CA LYS A 69 16.64 -3.16 1.56
C LYS A 69 16.56 -2.95 3.08
N ASN A 70 15.90 -1.89 3.49
CA ASN A 70 15.61 -1.57 4.89
C ASN A 70 14.42 -0.59 4.97
N GLU A 71 13.89 -0.42 6.17
CA GLU A 71 12.71 0.41 6.42
C GLU A 71 12.97 1.91 6.18
N LEU A 72 14.19 2.39 6.51
CA LEU A 72 14.57 3.79 6.36
C LEU A 72 14.47 4.28 4.92
N VAL A 73 14.73 3.41 3.93
CA VAL A 73 14.61 3.75 2.51
C VAL A 73 13.15 4.05 2.15
N GLY A 74 12.21 3.20 2.57
CA GLY A 74 10.78 3.40 2.32
C GLY A 74 10.26 4.69 2.97
N GLU A 75 10.64 4.94 4.21
CA GLU A 75 10.27 6.16 4.93
C GLU A 75 10.82 7.43 4.24
N THR A 76 12.10 7.41 3.84
CA THR A 76 12.73 8.54 3.15
C THR A 76 12.03 8.87 1.83
N ILE A 77 11.72 7.84 1.03
CA ILE A 77 11.01 8.01 -0.25
C ILE A 77 9.58 8.50 0.01
N SER A 78 8.88 7.95 0.99
CA SER A 78 7.53 8.41 1.37
C SER A 78 7.53 9.90 1.72
N ASN A 79 8.46 10.35 2.55
CA ASN A 79 8.63 11.75 2.91
C ASN A 79 8.92 12.63 1.68
N SER A 80 9.69 12.14 0.73
CA SER A 80 9.98 12.83 -0.53
C SER A 80 8.73 12.97 -1.40
N LEU A 81 7.90 11.93 -1.50
CA LEU A 81 6.62 11.96 -2.21
C LEU A 81 5.63 12.94 -1.56
N ILE A 82 5.54 12.96 -0.23
CA ILE A 82 4.71 13.89 0.53
C ILE A 82 5.15 15.34 0.26
N ASN A 83 6.45 15.61 0.29
CA ASN A 83 7.00 16.94 0.02
C ASN A 83 6.75 17.37 -1.42
N LEU A 84 6.90 16.46 -2.39
CA LEU A 84 6.62 16.71 -3.79
C LEU A 84 5.12 17.03 -4.03
N ALA A 85 4.24 16.28 -3.37
CA ALA A 85 2.81 16.53 -3.40
C ALA A 85 2.45 17.94 -2.88
N LYS A 86 3.02 18.33 -1.73
CA LYS A 86 2.86 19.68 -1.16
C LYS A 86 3.38 20.77 -2.08
N LYS A 87 4.58 20.58 -2.66
CA LYS A 87 5.19 21.56 -3.58
C LYS A 87 4.37 21.78 -4.84
N ASN A 88 3.75 20.75 -5.37
CA ASN A 88 2.90 20.82 -6.56
C ASN A 88 1.47 21.27 -6.26
N ARG A 89 1.20 21.84 -5.09
CA ARG A 89 -0.10 22.40 -4.69
C ARG A 89 -1.25 21.39 -4.81
N LEU A 90 -0.98 20.11 -4.64
CA LEU A 90 -2.04 19.15 -4.41
C LEU A 90 -2.82 19.60 -3.18
N LYS A 91 -4.14 19.39 -3.20
CA LYS A 91 -5.03 19.91 -2.14
C LYS A 91 -4.46 19.66 -0.76
N SER A 92 -4.43 20.68 0.07
CA SER A 92 -3.81 20.67 1.43
C SER A 92 -4.40 19.63 2.38
N GLU A 93 -5.58 19.12 2.06
CA GLU A 93 -6.32 18.13 2.85
C GLU A 93 -5.98 16.68 2.49
N PHE A 94 -5.23 16.43 1.39
CA PHE A 94 -4.84 15.09 1.02
C PHE A 94 -3.70 14.56 1.91
N VAL A 95 -3.93 13.42 2.54
CA VAL A 95 -2.99 12.84 3.51
C VAL A 95 -2.37 11.56 2.95
N ILE A 96 -1.05 11.51 2.91
CA ILE A 96 -0.29 10.29 2.63
C ILE A 96 0.24 9.76 3.97
N LYS A 97 -0.12 8.53 4.30
CA LYS A 97 0.33 7.84 5.52
C LYS A 97 1.27 6.70 5.14
N TYR A 98 2.55 6.85 5.45
CA TYR A 98 3.48 5.72 5.38
C TYR A 98 3.16 4.74 6.52
N ILE A 99 2.93 3.47 6.18
CA ILE A 99 2.54 2.44 7.15
C ILE A 99 3.59 1.33 7.32
N GLY A 100 4.65 1.33 6.52
CA GLY A 100 5.76 0.41 6.67
C GLY A 100 6.35 -0.10 5.37
N SER A 101 7.39 -0.92 5.52
CA SER A 101 8.09 -1.58 4.41
C SER A 101 8.30 -3.06 4.72
N VAL A 102 8.23 -3.88 3.69
CA VAL A 102 8.53 -5.32 3.76
C VAL A 102 9.87 -5.57 3.06
N PRO A 103 10.86 -6.14 3.75
CA PRO A 103 12.14 -6.48 3.15
C PRO A 103 12.00 -7.67 2.18
N SER A 104 12.95 -7.79 1.26
CA SER A 104 13.05 -8.96 0.39
C SER A 104 13.32 -10.21 1.22
N SER A 105 12.63 -11.32 0.91
CA SER A 105 12.84 -12.62 1.54
C SER A 105 12.75 -13.73 0.49
N GLU A 106 13.75 -14.59 0.46
CA GLU A 106 13.74 -15.79 -0.38
C GLU A 106 12.67 -16.80 0.05
N ASN A 107 12.34 -16.82 1.32
CA ASN A 107 11.33 -17.73 1.86
C ASN A 107 9.92 -17.38 1.39
N ILE A 108 9.61 -16.12 1.11
CA ILE A 108 8.32 -15.73 0.49
C ILE A 108 8.13 -16.47 -0.83
N THR A 109 9.12 -16.42 -1.73
CA THR A 109 9.04 -17.11 -3.03
C THR A 109 8.97 -18.63 -2.88
N LYS A 110 9.74 -19.20 -1.96
CA LYS A 110 9.74 -20.64 -1.67
C LYS A 110 8.37 -21.13 -1.21
N ILE A 111 7.78 -20.42 -0.25
CA ILE A 111 6.49 -20.81 0.35
C ILE A 111 5.33 -20.56 -0.61
N ALA A 112 5.36 -19.50 -1.40
CA ALA A 112 4.36 -19.25 -2.44
C ALA A 112 4.28 -20.41 -3.45
N ARG A 113 5.43 -20.95 -3.88
CA ARG A 113 5.49 -22.17 -4.74
C ARG A 113 4.91 -23.40 -4.05
N ALA A 114 5.04 -23.53 -2.74
CA ALA A 114 4.46 -24.60 -1.94
C ALA A 114 2.97 -24.37 -1.59
N ARG A 115 2.37 -23.27 -2.03
CA ARG A 115 0.99 -22.86 -1.74
C ARG A 115 0.69 -22.78 -0.23
N LYS A 116 1.65 -22.30 0.54
CA LYS A 116 1.53 -22.09 1.99
C LYS A 116 1.57 -20.60 2.31
N ILE A 117 1.08 -20.24 3.49
CA ILE A 117 1.05 -18.86 3.97
C ILE A 117 2.37 -18.55 4.67
N PHE A 118 3.12 -17.59 4.12
CA PHE A 118 4.48 -17.24 4.57
C PHE A 118 4.54 -16.90 6.07
N VAL A 119 3.64 -16.04 6.55
CA VAL A 119 3.64 -15.60 7.95
C VAL A 119 3.37 -16.74 8.96
N ASN A 120 2.73 -17.82 8.53
CA ASN A 120 2.49 -18.98 9.38
C ASN A 120 3.71 -19.91 9.42
N GLU A 121 4.44 -20.02 8.31
CA GLU A 121 5.61 -20.90 8.22
C GLU A 121 6.88 -20.24 8.79
N PHE A 122 7.00 -18.91 8.67
CA PHE A 122 8.15 -18.13 9.12
C PHE A 122 7.77 -16.93 9.99
N PRO A 123 7.04 -17.14 11.12
CA PRO A 123 6.50 -16.02 11.90
C PRO A 123 7.56 -15.12 12.54
N GLN A 124 8.79 -15.63 12.73
CA GLN A 124 9.90 -14.90 13.35
C GLN A 124 10.81 -14.19 12.33
N GLU A 125 10.56 -14.36 11.03
CA GLU A 125 11.33 -13.67 10.00
C GLU A 125 10.95 -12.19 9.95
N ASP A 126 11.95 -11.32 9.75
CA ASP A 126 11.73 -9.86 9.73
C ASP A 126 10.61 -9.44 8.78
N ALA A 127 10.55 -10.03 7.60
CA ALA A 127 9.46 -9.77 6.65
C ALA A 127 8.07 -10.13 7.21
N ALA A 128 7.94 -11.21 7.99
CA ALA A 128 6.67 -11.58 8.61
C ALA A 128 6.29 -10.61 9.73
N ILE A 129 7.25 -10.22 10.57
CA ILE A 129 7.05 -9.21 11.62
C ILE A 129 6.62 -7.88 11.01
N LYS A 130 7.27 -7.44 9.93
CA LYS A 130 6.91 -6.20 9.22
C LYS A 130 5.51 -6.27 8.59
N LEU A 131 5.13 -7.41 8.04
CA LEU A 131 3.76 -7.60 7.53
C LEU A 131 2.72 -7.46 8.64
N HIS A 132 2.94 -8.03 9.82
CA HIS A 132 2.04 -7.84 10.98
C HIS A 132 1.94 -6.36 11.37
N ASN A 133 3.07 -5.65 11.45
CA ASN A 133 3.08 -4.22 11.79
C ASN A 133 2.30 -3.38 10.76
N ILE A 134 2.38 -3.75 9.47
CA ILE A 134 1.62 -3.09 8.40
C ILE A 134 0.13 -3.33 8.58
N VAL A 135 -0.28 -4.57 8.89
CA VAL A 135 -1.70 -4.88 9.18
C VAL A 135 -2.20 -4.04 10.33
N ASP A 136 -1.46 -3.95 11.44
CA ASP A 136 -1.80 -3.09 12.58
C ASP A 136 -1.89 -1.60 12.16
N GLY A 137 -0.99 -1.17 11.28
CA GLY A 137 -1.00 0.17 10.70
C GLY A 137 -2.26 0.43 9.86
N VAL A 138 -2.68 -0.53 9.04
CA VAL A 138 -3.93 -0.45 8.26
C VAL A 138 -5.12 -0.37 9.21
N LEU A 139 -5.25 -1.29 10.17
CA LEU A 139 -6.39 -1.35 11.10
C LEU A 139 -6.57 -0.09 11.94
N LYS A 140 -5.49 0.62 12.25
CA LYS A 140 -5.54 1.92 12.96
C LYS A 140 -5.99 3.10 12.09
N ASN A 141 -6.03 2.91 10.77
CA ASN A 141 -6.28 3.99 9.81
C ASN A 141 -7.54 3.80 8.95
N ILE A 142 -8.29 2.73 9.18
CA ILE A 142 -9.59 2.45 8.55
C ILE A 142 -10.75 2.80 9.46
#